data_ab54e59dfe19fa01de9eff4776d2b560
#
_entry.id   ab54e59dfe19fa01de9eff4776d2b560
#
_cell.length_a   1.000
_cell.length_b   1.000
_cell.length_c   1.000
_cell.angle_alpha   90.00
_cell.angle_beta   90.00
_cell.angle_gamma   90.00
#
_symmetry.space_group_name_H-M   'P 1'
#
loop_
_entity.id
_entity.type
_entity.pdbx_description
1 polymer ?
#
loop_
_entity_poly.entity_id
_entity_poly.type
_entity_poly.pdbx_seq_one_letter_code
_entity_poly.pdbx_strand_id
1 'polypeptide(L)'
;MAEHDELELLERHDQSQADMMAEKCILVDSDDHAIGSATKIECHHGIGKRHRAFSVLLFDSKDRLLLQRRSLDKITFPGIWANSCCSHPLDIDGENGDAVAGVISAAKRKLDQELGIPLSVTSEWDFTHIGCFEYSCRWDENWIEHEIDHVLIVRADVEVTPNP
;
A
#
# COMPACT_ATOMS: atom_id res chain seq x y z
N MET A 1 23.90 14.92 0.46
CA MET A 1 24.22 13.73 -0.35
C MET A 1 22.98 12.85 -0.51
N ALA A 2 22.30 12.45 0.56
CA ALA A 2 21.09 11.60 0.44
C ALA A 2 19.94 12.19 -0.41
N GLU A 3 19.55 13.44 -0.18
CA GLU A 3 18.46 14.09 -0.93
C GLU A 3 18.72 14.25 -2.44
N HIS A 4 19.99 14.37 -2.85
CA HIS A 4 20.32 14.53 -4.28
C HIS A 4 20.26 13.18 -5.00
N ASP A 5 20.68 12.11 -4.32
CA ASP A 5 20.62 10.75 -4.86
C ASP A 5 19.17 10.25 -4.97
N GLU A 6 18.29 10.63 -4.04
CA GLU A 6 16.87 10.30 -4.04
C GLU A 6 16.13 10.98 -5.21
N LEU A 7 16.43 12.24 -5.50
CA LEU A 7 15.85 12.97 -6.64
C LEU A 7 16.27 12.35 -7.98
N GLU A 8 17.54 11.99 -8.17
CA GLU A 8 17.99 11.32 -9.38
C GLU A 8 17.32 9.95 -9.62
N LEU A 9 17.00 9.21 -8.56
CA LEU A 9 16.27 7.95 -8.67
C LEU A 9 14.85 8.16 -9.16
N LEU A 10 14.19 9.26 -8.76
CA LEU A 10 12.82 9.57 -9.15
C LEU A 10 12.70 10.20 -10.53
N GLU A 11 13.71 10.91 -11.02
CA GLU A 11 13.72 11.56 -12.35
C GLU A 11 13.52 10.59 -13.52
N ARG A 12 13.75 9.29 -13.30
CA ARG A 12 13.59 8.23 -14.32
C ARG A 12 12.18 7.65 -14.38
N HIS A 13 11.30 8.08 -13.47
CA HIS A 13 9.94 7.57 -13.35
C HIS A 13 8.90 8.62 -13.70
N ASP A 14 7.69 8.18 -13.97
CA ASP A 14 6.56 9.07 -14.19
C ASP A 14 6.33 10.00 -12.98
N GLN A 15 5.92 11.25 -13.24
CA GLN A 15 5.72 12.25 -12.20
C GLN A 15 4.71 11.79 -11.12
N SER A 16 3.68 11.05 -11.53
CA SER A 16 2.70 10.51 -10.58
C SER A 16 3.29 9.50 -9.61
N GLN A 17 4.28 8.70 -10.06
CA GLN A 17 5.02 7.77 -9.19
C GLN A 17 5.94 8.54 -8.23
N ALA A 18 6.61 9.60 -8.73
CA ALA A 18 7.44 10.47 -7.90
C ALA A 18 6.61 11.18 -6.82
N ASP A 19 5.44 11.71 -7.16
CA ASP A 19 4.53 12.37 -6.21
C ASP A 19 4.06 11.40 -5.12
N MET A 20 3.74 10.15 -5.49
CA MET A 20 3.39 9.11 -4.52
C MET A 20 4.53 8.76 -3.56
N MET A 21 5.80 8.90 -3.99
CA MET A 21 6.95 8.64 -3.11
C MET A 21 7.17 9.73 -2.06
N ALA A 22 6.56 10.91 -2.22
CA ALA A 22 6.56 11.98 -1.23
C ALA A 22 5.45 11.83 -0.16
N GLU A 23 4.47 10.93 -0.37
CA GLU A 23 3.44 10.61 0.62
C GLU A 23 4.08 10.08 1.90
N LYS A 24 3.50 10.41 3.08
CA LYS A 24 4.03 9.98 4.38
C LYS A 24 3.35 8.70 4.85
N CYS A 25 4.14 7.63 4.98
CA CYS A 25 3.74 6.39 5.64
C CYS A 25 3.87 6.51 7.16
N ILE A 26 3.09 5.72 7.88
CA ILE A 26 3.10 5.65 9.35
C ILE A 26 4.21 4.69 9.78
N LEU A 27 5.23 5.22 10.46
CA LEU A 27 6.28 4.40 11.07
C LEU A 27 5.74 3.69 12.31
N VAL A 28 6.11 2.42 12.49
CA VAL A 28 5.63 1.60 13.60
C VAL A 28 6.76 0.85 14.31
N ASP A 29 6.55 0.54 15.59
CA ASP A 29 7.38 -0.41 16.34
C ASP A 29 6.99 -1.88 16.03
N SER A 30 7.60 -2.85 16.73
CA SER A 30 7.32 -4.29 16.53
C SER A 30 5.91 -4.71 16.93
N ASP A 31 5.24 -3.91 17.73
CA ASP A 31 3.89 -4.15 18.24
C ASP A 31 2.83 -3.32 17.48
N ASP A 32 3.21 -2.75 16.31
CA ASP A 32 2.38 -1.89 15.46
C ASP A 32 1.94 -0.58 16.12
N HIS A 33 2.62 -0.10 17.15
CA HIS A 33 2.35 1.23 17.67
C HIS A 33 2.98 2.28 16.76
N ALA A 34 2.22 3.32 16.41
CA ALA A 34 2.74 4.43 15.63
C ALA A 34 3.82 5.20 16.41
N ILE A 35 5.00 5.36 15.81
CA ILE A 35 6.16 6.05 16.40
C ILE A 35 6.57 7.30 15.61
N GLY A 36 5.85 7.64 14.55
CA GLY A 36 6.09 8.81 13.71
C GLY A 36 5.65 8.57 12.27
N SER A 37 6.18 9.37 11.37
CA SER A 37 5.97 9.20 9.94
C SER A 37 7.23 9.51 9.15
N ALA A 38 7.33 8.97 7.94
CA ALA A 38 8.38 9.27 6.99
C ALA A 38 7.84 9.20 5.56
N THR A 39 8.51 9.84 4.62
CA THR A 39 8.12 9.74 3.22
C THR A 39 8.23 8.30 2.74
N LYS A 40 7.43 7.95 1.75
CA LYS A 40 7.45 6.60 1.18
C LYS A 40 8.82 6.23 0.63
N ILE A 41 9.54 7.20 0.03
CA ILE A 41 10.92 6.97 -0.42
C ILE A 41 11.83 6.62 0.77
N GLU A 42 11.77 7.34 1.90
CA GLU A 42 12.56 7.03 3.09
C GLU A 42 12.22 5.66 3.69
N CYS A 43 10.96 5.21 3.54
CA CYS A 43 10.50 3.90 4.01
C CYS A 43 11.04 2.75 3.16
N HIS A 44 11.26 2.98 1.86
CA HIS A 44 11.59 1.91 0.91
C HIS A 44 13.02 1.99 0.37
N HIS A 45 13.78 3.07 0.58
CA HIS A 45 15.12 3.23 0.08
C HIS A 45 16.19 2.75 1.08
N GLY A 46 17.28 2.18 0.57
CA GLY A 46 18.45 1.79 1.34
C GLY A 46 18.20 0.62 2.30
N ILE A 47 18.20 0.88 3.61
CA ILE A 47 17.88 -0.13 4.63
C ILE A 47 16.38 -0.21 4.92
N GLY A 48 15.60 0.75 4.43
CA GLY A 48 14.18 0.89 4.68
C GLY A 48 13.84 1.29 6.14
N LYS A 49 12.60 1.71 6.35
CA LYS A 49 12.05 1.96 7.69
C LYS A 49 10.80 1.11 7.85
N ARG A 50 10.67 0.44 9.01
CA ARG A 50 9.45 -0.33 9.28
C ARG A 50 8.25 0.60 9.37
N HIS A 51 7.24 0.30 8.57
CA HIS A 51 6.03 1.10 8.44
C HIS A 51 4.80 0.22 8.27
N ARG A 52 3.62 0.80 8.50
CA ARG A 52 2.35 0.08 8.39
C ARG A 52 1.94 -0.06 6.94
N ALA A 53 1.45 -1.26 6.59
CA ALA A 53 0.94 -1.61 5.28
C ALA A 53 -0.37 -2.39 5.39
N PHE A 54 -1.01 -2.65 4.26
CA PHE A 54 -2.16 -3.53 4.18
C PHE A 54 -2.22 -4.30 2.87
N SER A 55 -2.80 -5.49 2.95
CA SER A 55 -3.17 -6.34 1.82
C SER A 55 -4.68 -6.58 1.82
N VAL A 56 -5.36 -6.30 0.72
CA VAL A 56 -6.77 -6.64 0.50
C VAL A 56 -6.87 -7.91 -0.32
N LEU A 57 -7.60 -8.88 0.17
CA LEU A 57 -8.00 -10.10 -0.51
C LEU A 57 -9.48 -10.00 -0.87
N LEU A 58 -9.78 -9.61 -2.11
CA LEU A 58 -11.14 -9.45 -2.62
C LEU A 58 -11.60 -10.74 -3.31
N PHE A 59 -12.59 -11.39 -2.72
CA PHE A 59 -13.22 -12.60 -3.27
C PHE A 59 -14.58 -12.26 -3.88
N ASP A 60 -14.90 -12.91 -5.00
CA ASP A 60 -16.24 -12.86 -5.58
C ASP A 60 -17.18 -13.89 -4.91
N SER A 61 -18.47 -13.91 -5.33
CA SER A 61 -19.48 -14.86 -4.83
C SER A 61 -19.20 -16.33 -5.17
N LYS A 62 -18.19 -16.59 -6.01
CA LYS A 62 -17.73 -17.94 -6.40
C LYS A 62 -16.41 -18.34 -5.73
N ASP A 63 -16.02 -17.63 -4.66
CA ASP A 63 -14.76 -17.81 -3.93
C ASP A 63 -13.50 -17.66 -4.80
N ARG A 64 -13.55 -16.88 -5.88
CA ARG A 64 -12.38 -16.56 -6.69
C ARG A 64 -11.74 -15.28 -6.17
N LEU A 65 -10.44 -15.35 -5.90
CA LEU A 65 -9.63 -14.20 -5.49
C LEU A 65 -9.29 -13.34 -6.71
N LEU A 66 -9.54 -12.04 -6.63
CA LEU A 66 -9.02 -11.07 -7.58
C LEU A 66 -7.51 -10.89 -7.35
N LEU A 67 -6.72 -11.09 -8.38
CA LEU A 67 -5.30 -10.77 -8.40
C LEU A 67 -5.05 -9.67 -9.43
N GLN A 68 -4.09 -8.79 -9.15
CA GLN A 68 -3.63 -7.79 -10.10
C GLN A 68 -2.17 -8.03 -10.50
N ARG A 69 -1.82 -7.62 -11.69
CA ARG A 69 -0.42 -7.52 -12.10
C ARG A 69 0.04 -6.07 -11.94
N ARG A 70 1.08 -5.86 -11.17
CA ARG A 70 1.63 -4.51 -10.93
C ARG A 70 2.07 -3.89 -12.25
N SER A 71 1.83 -2.57 -12.42
CA SER A 71 2.32 -1.83 -13.58
C SER A 71 3.84 -2.00 -13.74
N LEU A 72 4.30 -1.99 -14.98
CA LEU A 72 5.73 -1.99 -15.29
C LEU A 72 6.42 -0.67 -14.90
N ASP A 73 5.65 0.40 -14.71
CA ASP A 73 6.14 1.72 -14.29
C ASP A 73 6.33 1.86 -12.77
N LYS A 74 5.92 0.84 -11.98
CA LYS A 74 6.15 0.84 -10.54
C LYS A 74 7.63 0.81 -10.20
N ILE A 75 8.02 1.63 -9.22
CA ILE A 75 9.41 1.74 -8.74
C ILE A 75 9.85 0.44 -8.07
N THR A 76 8.97 -0.17 -7.27
CA THR A 76 9.25 -1.44 -6.58
C THR A 76 8.40 -2.56 -7.15
N PHE A 77 9.02 -3.73 -7.34
CA PHE A 77 8.36 -4.96 -7.79
C PHE A 77 7.48 -4.80 -9.05
N PRO A 78 7.97 -4.18 -10.14
CA PRO A 78 7.19 -4.00 -11.37
C PRO A 78 6.83 -5.32 -12.01
N GLY A 79 5.62 -5.41 -12.57
CA GLY A 79 5.16 -6.52 -13.39
C GLY A 79 4.91 -7.85 -12.68
N ILE A 80 5.07 -7.93 -11.35
CA ILE A 80 4.73 -9.14 -10.59
C ILE A 80 3.23 -9.20 -10.27
N TRP A 81 2.75 -10.41 -10.00
CA TRP A 81 1.40 -10.62 -9.49
C TRP A 81 1.33 -10.30 -8.00
N ALA A 82 0.25 -9.64 -7.60
CA ALA A 82 0.00 -9.21 -6.24
C ALA A 82 -1.46 -9.47 -5.84
N ASN A 83 -1.75 -9.23 -4.56
CA ASN A 83 -3.10 -9.24 -3.99
C ASN A 83 -4.04 -8.28 -4.75
N SER A 84 -5.32 -8.31 -4.41
CA SER A 84 -6.32 -7.45 -5.04
C SER A 84 -5.96 -5.97 -4.92
N CYS A 85 -5.44 -5.54 -3.77
CA CYS A 85 -4.87 -4.22 -3.54
C CYS A 85 -3.90 -4.31 -2.36
N CYS A 86 -2.70 -3.75 -2.48
CA CYS A 86 -1.76 -3.60 -1.38
C CYS A 86 -1.10 -2.22 -1.41
N SER A 87 -1.02 -1.58 -0.26
CA SER A 87 -0.47 -0.23 -0.10
C SER A 87 -0.27 0.12 1.38
N HIS A 88 -0.19 1.40 1.66
CA HIS A 88 0.10 1.95 2.99
C HIS A 88 -1.00 2.91 3.43
N PRO A 89 -1.42 2.88 4.71
CA PRO A 89 -2.10 4.02 5.31
C PRO A 89 -1.12 5.19 5.41
N LEU A 90 -1.64 6.39 5.21
CA LEU A 90 -0.87 7.62 5.23
C LEU A 90 -1.03 8.34 6.59
N ASP A 91 -0.06 9.20 6.90
CA ASP A 91 -0.13 10.09 8.07
C ASP A 91 -1.08 11.27 7.79
N ILE A 92 -2.37 10.95 7.61
CA ILE A 92 -3.46 11.90 7.37
C ILE A 92 -4.68 11.56 8.24
N ASP A 93 -5.57 12.52 8.40
CA ASP A 93 -6.82 12.31 9.14
C ASP A 93 -7.63 11.15 8.56
N GLY A 94 -8.08 10.25 9.44
CA GLY A 94 -8.84 9.07 9.09
C GLY A 94 -8.01 7.82 8.75
N GLU A 95 -6.68 7.97 8.56
CA GLU A 95 -5.78 6.83 8.33
C GLU A 95 -4.73 6.65 9.44
N ASN A 96 -4.40 7.71 10.20
CA ASN A 96 -3.33 7.71 11.21
C ASN A 96 -3.79 7.49 12.66
N GLY A 97 -5.07 7.21 12.88
CA GLY A 97 -5.64 6.96 14.20
C GLY A 97 -5.52 5.49 14.63
N ASP A 98 -6.67 4.84 14.84
CA ASP A 98 -6.73 3.41 15.12
C ASP A 98 -6.16 2.60 13.95
N ALA A 99 -5.29 1.62 14.24
CA ALA A 99 -4.57 0.88 13.21
C ALA A 99 -5.50 0.17 12.24
N VAL A 100 -6.50 -0.56 12.73
CA VAL A 100 -7.43 -1.34 11.88
C VAL A 100 -8.38 -0.42 11.10
N ALA A 101 -8.93 0.60 11.76
CA ALA A 101 -9.78 1.58 11.09
C ALA A 101 -9.00 2.38 10.03
N GLY A 102 -7.76 2.75 10.33
CA GLY A 102 -6.86 3.45 9.40
C GLY A 102 -6.53 2.64 8.16
N VAL A 103 -6.17 1.36 8.30
CA VAL A 103 -5.89 0.50 7.14
C VAL A 103 -7.15 0.23 6.31
N ILE A 104 -8.34 0.13 6.91
CA ILE A 104 -9.60 0.00 6.17
C ILE A 104 -9.89 1.29 5.38
N SER A 105 -9.67 2.46 5.98
CA SER A 105 -9.82 3.75 5.29
C SER A 105 -8.88 3.85 4.10
N ALA A 106 -7.60 3.55 4.30
CA ALA A 106 -6.59 3.52 3.24
C ALA A 106 -6.91 2.50 2.14
N ALA A 107 -7.40 1.31 2.51
CA ALA A 107 -7.81 0.29 1.55
C ALA A 107 -8.94 0.79 0.64
N LYS A 108 -9.95 1.45 1.18
CA LYS A 108 -11.04 2.06 0.39
C LYS A 108 -10.52 3.11 -0.59
N ARG A 109 -9.63 3.99 -0.14
CA ARG A 109 -8.98 5.01 -0.99
C ARG A 109 -8.20 4.34 -2.13
N LYS A 110 -7.44 3.29 -1.84
CA LYS A 110 -6.58 2.63 -2.83
C LYS A 110 -7.37 1.74 -3.80
N LEU A 111 -8.45 1.12 -3.37
CA LEU A 111 -9.37 0.39 -4.25
C LEU A 111 -9.99 1.31 -5.30
N ASP A 112 -10.32 2.56 -4.93
CA ASP A 112 -10.77 3.57 -5.89
C ASP A 112 -9.63 3.97 -6.84
N GLN A 113 -8.46 4.32 -6.32
CA GLN A 113 -7.32 4.77 -7.11
C GLN A 113 -6.76 3.70 -8.07
N GLU A 114 -6.69 2.45 -7.65
CA GLU A 114 -6.03 1.38 -8.43
C GLU A 114 -7.00 0.55 -9.28
N LEU A 115 -8.20 0.30 -8.78
CA LEU A 115 -9.18 -0.58 -9.42
C LEU A 115 -10.44 0.15 -9.90
N GLY A 116 -10.53 1.47 -9.67
CA GLY A 116 -11.69 2.27 -10.04
C GLY A 116 -12.97 1.85 -9.32
N ILE A 117 -12.85 1.29 -8.12
CA ILE A 117 -14.01 0.91 -7.29
C ILE A 117 -14.37 2.09 -6.39
N PRO A 118 -15.47 2.83 -6.66
CA PRO A 118 -15.76 4.07 -5.97
C PRO A 118 -15.92 3.92 -4.46
N LEU A 119 -15.55 4.96 -3.71
CA LEU A 119 -15.72 4.99 -2.27
C LEU A 119 -17.19 4.78 -1.83
N SER A 120 -18.15 5.23 -2.63
CA SER A 120 -19.58 4.99 -2.38
C SER A 120 -19.95 3.50 -2.40
N VAL A 121 -19.22 2.68 -3.14
CA VAL A 121 -19.40 1.22 -3.18
C VAL A 121 -18.66 0.57 -2.03
N THR A 122 -17.38 0.91 -1.83
CA THR A 122 -16.55 0.30 -0.79
C THR A 122 -16.98 0.68 0.64
N SER A 123 -17.71 1.80 0.82
CA SER A 123 -18.27 2.17 2.14
C SER A 123 -19.34 1.21 2.65
N GLU A 124 -20.01 0.49 1.76
CA GLU A 124 -21.02 -0.51 2.11
C GLU A 124 -20.41 -1.91 2.37
N TRP A 125 -19.09 -2.07 2.14
CA TRP A 125 -18.44 -3.36 2.28
C TRP A 125 -18.03 -3.66 3.72
N ASP A 126 -18.14 -4.94 4.09
CA ASP A 126 -17.62 -5.47 5.33
C ASP A 126 -16.15 -5.91 5.14
N PHE A 127 -15.23 -5.16 5.72
CA PHE A 127 -13.82 -5.47 5.73
C PHE A 127 -13.49 -6.31 6.98
N THR A 128 -13.19 -7.58 6.78
CA THR A 128 -12.77 -8.46 7.87
C THR A 128 -11.25 -8.40 8.03
N HIS A 129 -10.77 -7.81 9.12
CA HIS A 129 -9.35 -7.84 9.50
C HIS A 129 -9.03 -9.20 10.11
N ILE A 130 -8.07 -9.93 9.53
CA ILE A 130 -7.71 -11.29 9.98
C ILE A 130 -6.38 -11.36 10.73
N GLY A 131 -5.68 -10.24 10.88
CA GLY A 131 -4.42 -10.11 11.57
C GLY A 131 -3.38 -9.33 10.79
N CYS A 132 -2.19 -9.23 11.33
CA CYS A 132 -1.05 -8.62 10.68
C CYS A 132 0.21 -9.49 10.85
N PHE A 133 1.20 -9.25 10.02
CA PHE A 133 2.51 -9.90 10.12
C PHE A 133 3.61 -8.93 9.69
N GLU A 134 4.79 -9.09 10.27
CA GLU A 134 5.97 -8.33 9.86
C GLU A 134 6.73 -9.11 8.78
N TYR A 135 7.16 -8.40 7.74
CA TYR A 135 8.09 -8.93 6.76
C TYR A 135 9.08 -7.88 6.28
N SER A 136 10.20 -8.35 5.73
CA SER A 136 11.15 -7.50 5.04
C SER A 136 11.60 -8.22 3.76
N CYS A 137 11.51 -7.53 2.63
CA CYS A 137 11.85 -8.07 1.32
C CYS A 137 12.59 -7.03 0.47
N ARG A 138 13.79 -7.38 0.05
CA ARG A 138 14.60 -6.53 -0.82
C ARG A 138 14.27 -6.80 -2.28
N TRP A 139 13.99 -5.72 -3.03
CA TRP A 139 13.79 -5.82 -4.48
C TRP A 139 15.12 -5.81 -5.23
N ASP A 140 15.97 -4.83 -4.94
CA ASP A 140 17.29 -4.67 -5.55
C ASP A 140 18.28 -4.01 -4.56
N GLU A 141 19.36 -3.45 -5.03
CA GLU A 141 20.36 -2.78 -4.19
C GLU A 141 19.85 -1.50 -3.53
N ASN A 142 18.83 -0.83 -4.10
CA ASN A 142 18.28 0.44 -3.65
C ASN A 142 16.96 0.28 -2.87
N TRP A 143 16.12 -0.69 -3.24
CA TRP A 143 14.74 -0.77 -2.79
C TRP A 143 14.44 -1.98 -1.92
N ILE A 144 13.69 -1.74 -0.86
CA ILE A 144 13.27 -2.73 0.13
C ILE A 144 11.85 -2.43 0.61
N GLU A 145 11.11 -3.45 0.98
CA GLU A 145 9.92 -3.34 1.83
C GLU A 145 10.25 -3.85 3.23
N HIS A 146 9.84 -3.12 4.27
CA HIS A 146 9.92 -3.54 5.66
C HIS A 146 8.64 -3.07 6.36
N GLU A 147 7.70 -3.98 6.49
CA GLU A 147 6.32 -3.65 6.78
C GLU A 147 5.72 -4.51 7.87
N ILE A 148 4.79 -3.91 8.64
CA ILE A 148 3.74 -4.65 9.34
C ILE A 148 2.51 -4.58 8.46
N ASP A 149 2.20 -5.68 7.78
CA ASP A 149 1.13 -5.79 6.79
C ASP A 149 -0.15 -6.34 7.42
N HIS A 150 -1.21 -5.52 7.41
CA HIS A 150 -2.54 -5.88 7.88
C HIS A 150 -3.34 -6.56 6.76
N VAL A 151 -3.86 -7.75 7.01
CA VAL A 151 -4.61 -8.50 6.01
C VAL A 151 -6.10 -8.27 6.18
N LEU A 152 -6.73 -7.79 5.12
CA LEU A 152 -8.17 -7.53 5.02
C LEU A 152 -8.81 -8.48 4.01
N ILE A 153 -9.88 -9.15 4.42
CA ILE A 153 -10.72 -9.94 3.51
C ILE A 153 -12.01 -9.18 3.22
N VAL A 154 -12.40 -9.16 1.95
CA VAL A 154 -13.66 -8.61 1.46
C VAL A 154 -14.31 -9.61 0.50
N ARG A 155 -15.65 -9.70 0.54
CA ARG A 155 -16.45 -10.49 -0.39
C ARG A 155 -17.42 -9.59 -1.11
N ALA A 156 -17.21 -9.41 -2.43
CA ALA A 156 -18.10 -8.60 -3.26
C ALA A 156 -17.97 -8.98 -4.74
N ASP A 157 -19.10 -9.02 -5.43
CA ASP A 157 -19.11 -9.03 -6.89
C ASP A 157 -19.06 -7.58 -7.37
N VAL A 158 -18.01 -7.21 -8.06
CA VAL A 158 -17.78 -5.84 -8.53
C VAL A 158 -17.06 -5.84 -9.87
N GLU A 159 -17.40 -4.87 -10.71
CA GLU A 159 -16.62 -4.56 -11.91
C GLU A 159 -15.44 -3.66 -11.53
N VAL A 160 -14.28 -3.96 -12.10
CA VAL A 160 -13.07 -3.19 -11.90
C VAL A 160 -12.70 -2.44 -13.16
N THR A 161 -12.22 -1.22 -12.99
CA THR A 161 -11.65 -0.40 -14.06
C THR A 161 -10.24 0.01 -13.62
N PRO A 162 -9.24 -0.88 -13.82
CA PRO A 162 -7.89 -0.62 -13.34
C PRO A 162 -7.35 0.68 -13.92
N ASN A 163 -6.66 1.44 -13.10
CA ASN A 163 -5.87 2.56 -13.56
C ASN A 163 -4.66 2.01 -14.33
N PRO A 164 -4.39 2.51 -15.56
CA PRO A 164 -3.31 2.03 -16.42
C PRO A 164 -1.94 2.17 -15.76
#